data_04959ec535af5f4ceb6997d9f608e8b1
#
_entry.id   04959ec535af5f4ceb6997d9f608e8b1
#
_cell.length_a   1.000
_cell.length_b   1.000
_cell.length_c   1.000
_cell.angle_alpha   90.00
_cell.angle_beta   90.00
_cell.angle_gamma   90.00
#
_symmetry.space_group_name_H-M   'P 1'
#
loop_
_entity.id
_entity.type
_entity.pdbx_description
1 polymer ?
#
loop_
_entity_poly.entity_id
_entity_poly.type
_entity_poly.pdbx_seq_one_letter_code
_entity_poly.pdbx_strand_id
1 'polypeptide(L)'
;MRLLTILLVYFRILADYTMSEKKILIVDFDIKSLESLSELFENHNVEIIKARDGVSAYEKFQSEKPDLVILEAMLPKLHGFDLTQKIVKESKGNVPVIIVTGVYKGHQYRNEALRNFGASGYFEKPLDMKKLLSEVMNYIQDETDVEEDIPELPDLPEAESVIQGLAQRLKKKPPSDKKD
;
A
#
# COMPACT_ATOMS: atom_id res chain seq x y z
N MET A 1 -23.83 -17.52 -27.55
CA MET A 1 -22.63 -16.67 -27.69
C MET A 1 -22.67 -15.43 -26.81
N ARG A 2 -23.78 -14.69 -26.66
CA ARG A 2 -23.86 -13.47 -25.82
C ARG A 2 -23.63 -13.72 -24.33
N LEU A 3 -24.13 -14.80 -23.75
CA LEU A 3 -23.96 -15.11 -22.32
C LEU A 3 -22.51 -15.34 -21.90
N LEU A 4 -21.73 -16.00 -22.74
CA LEU A 4 -20.31 -16.28 -22.49
C LEU A 4 -19.49 -14.99 -22.50
N THR A 5 -19.83 -14.04 -23.39
CA THR A 5 -19.16 -12.74 -23.48
C THR A 5 -19.48 -11.88 -22.25
N ILE A 6 -20.73 -11.92 -21.77
CA ILE A 6 -21.16 -11.21 -20.55
C ILE A 6 -20.44 -11.78 -19.33
N LEU A 7 -20.37 -13.11 -19.20
CA LEU A 7 -19.67 -13.79 -18.11
C LEU A 7 -18.17 -13.48 -18.10
N LEU A 8 -17.51 -13.44 -19.28
CA LEU A 8 -16.10 -13.09 -19.42
C LEU A 8 -15.83 -11.62 -19.06
N VAL A 9 -16.69 -10.70 -19.46
CA VAL A 9 -16.55 -9.28 -19.11
C VAL A 9 -16.77 -9.08 -17.61
N TYR A 10 -17.76 -9.75 -17.02
CA TYR A 10 -18.02 -9.69 -15.58
C TYR A 10 -16.86 -10.29 -14.78
N PHE A 11 -16.33 -11.45 -15.19
CA PHE A 11 -15.17 -12.09 -14.58
C PHE A 11 -13.92 -11.22 -14.69
N ARG A 12 -13.72 -10.52 -15.81
CA ARG A 12 -12.60 -9.58 -16.00
C ARG A 12 -12.74 -8.34 -15.13
N ILE A 13 -13.96 -7.77 -15.01
CA ILE A 13 -14.22 -6.64 -14.11
C ILE A 13 -14.02 -7.06 -12.66
N LEU A 14 -14.49 -8.26 -12.27
CA LEU A 14 -14.27 -8.81 -10.93
C LEU A 14 -12.78 -9.05 -10.66
N ALA A 15 -12.03 -9.59 -11.62
CA ALA A 15 -10.60 -9.81 -11.53
C ALA A 15 -9.83 -8.48 -11.41
N ASP A 16 -10.17 -7.46 -12.19
CA ASP A 16 -9.56 -6.13 -12.10
C ASP A 16 -9.94 -5.40 -10.79
N TYR A 17 -11.10 -5.70 -10.21
CA TYR A 17 -11.55 -5.15 -8.93
C TYR A 17 -10.89 -5.83 -7.72
N THR A 18 -10.63 -7.15 -7.81
CA THR A 18 -10.02 -7.94 -6.72
C THR A 18 -8.48 -7.97 -6.74
N MET A 19 -7.82 -7.43 -7.78
CA MET A 19 -6.39 -7.62 -8.03
C MET A 19 -5.58 -6.31 -8.05
N SER A 20 -5.99 -5.29 -7.30
CA SER A 20 -5.04 -4.21 -6.99
C SER A 20 -4.10 -4.71 -5.88
N GLU A 21 -3.00 -5.35 -6.29
CA GLU A 21 -1.95 -5.79 -5.38
C GLU A 21 -1.37 -4.56 -4.67
N LYS A 22 -1.54 -4.49 -3.36
CA LYS A 22 -1.02 -3.38 -2.55
C LYS A 22 0.50 -3.44 -2.52
N LYS A 23 1.15 -2.29 -2.60
CA LYS A 23 2.61 -2.17 -2.63
C LYS A 23 3.15 -1.66 -1.30
N ILE A 24 4.12 -2.38 -0.74
CA ILE A 24 4.81 -1.97 0.49
C ILE A 24 6.28 -1.69 0.16
N LEU A 25 6.74 -0.46 0.42
CA LEU A 25 8.15 -0.12 0.36
C LEU A 25 8.81 -0.38 1.71
N ILE A 26 9.76 -1.31 1.74
CA ILE A 26 10.56 -1.63 2.93
C ILE A 26 11.97 -1.08 2.76
N VAL A 27 12.43 -0.30 3.75
CA VAL A 27 13.71 0.40 3.72
C VAL A 27 14.54 0.06 4.95
N ASP A 28 15.60 -0.68 4.77
CA ASP A 28 16.58 -0.98 5.82
C ASP A 28 17.97 -1.17 5.18
N PHE A 29 19.02 -0.59 5.77
CA PHE A 29 20.39 -0.76 5.29
C PHE A 29 20.95 -2.16 5.59
N ASP A 30 20.46 -2.82 6.65
CA ASP A 30 20.81 -4.18 7.00
C ASP A 30 19.99 -5.18 6.15
N ILE A 31 20.73 -5.97 5.35
CA ILE A 31 20.12 -6.94 4.43
C ILE A 31 19.27 -7.98 5.18
N LYS A 32 19.74 -8.46 6.33
CA LYS A 32 19.02 -9.49 7.09
C LYS A 32 17.71 -8.95 7.65
N SER A 33 17.73 -7.73 8.17
CA SER A 33 16.52 -7.04 8.63
C SER A 33 15.55 -6.82 7.49
N LEU A 34 16.05 -6.38 6.31
CA LEU A 34 15.26 -6.16 5.11
C LEU A 34 14.58 -7.45 4.62
N GLU A 35 15.33 -8.56 4.61
CA GLU A 35 14.81 -9.88 4.22
C GLU A 35 13.76 -10.36 5.22
N SER A 36 14.06 -10.36 6.52
CA SER A 36 13.11 -10.78 7.56
C SER A 36 11.80 -9.97 7.57
N LEU A 37 11.89 -8.66 7.30
CA LEU A 37 10.70 -7.82 7.14
C LEU A 37 9.92 -8.17 5.87
N SER A 38 10.62 -8.53 4.78
CA SER A 38 9.97 -8.92 3.52
C SER A 38 9.27 -10.27 3.64
N GLU A 39 9.91 -11.25 4.26
CA GLU A 39 9.37 -12.60 4.52
C GLU A 39 8.07 -12.56 5.33
N LEU A 40 7.90 -11.52 6.18
CA LEU A 40 6.68 -11.34 6.96
C LEU A 40 5.42 -11.23 6.09
N PHE A 41 5.57 -10.75 4.87
CA PHE A 41 4.48 -10.48 3.94
C PHE A 41 4.36 -11.49 2.79
N GLU A 42 5.23 -12.51 2.68
CA GLU A 42 5.25 -13.47 1.56
C GLU A 42 3.92 -14.21 1.33
N ASN A 43 3.14 -14.43 2.39
CA ASN A 43 1.85 -15.12 2.31
C ASN A 43 0.65 -14.17 2.18
N HIS A 44 0.91 -12.89 1.93
CA HIS A 44 -0.10 -11.87 1.78
C HIS A 44 -0.08 -11.34 0.34
N ASN A 45 -1.22 -10.92 -0.16
CA ASN A 45 -1.34 -10.40 -1.53
C ASN A 45 -0.80 -8.96 -1.61
N VAL A 46 0.53 -8.82 -1.46
CA VAL A 46 1.23 -7.53 -1.49
C VAL A 46 2.52 -7.62 -2.29
N GLU A 47 2.82 -6.60 -3.07
CA GLU A 47 4.09 -6.43 -3.76
C GLU A 47 5.10 -5.75 -2.83
N ILE A 48 6.28 -6.35 -2.63
CA ILE A 48 7.33 -5.79 -1.78
C ILE A 48 8.40 -5.09 -2.62
N ILE A 49 8.56 -3.79 -2.38
CA ILE A 49 9.61 -2.96 -2.94
C ILE A 49 10.70 -2.77 -1.88
N LYS A 50 11.96 -3.03 -2.20
CA LYS A 50 13.08 -2.96 -1.25
C LYS A 50 14.01 -1.79 -1.58
N ALA A 51 14.46 -1.06 -0.55
CA ALA A 51 15.51 -0.05 -0.67
C ALA A 51 16.48 -0.15 0.52
N ARG A 52 17.72 0.29 0.34
CA ARG A 52 18.77 0.19 1.36
C ARG A 52 19.31 1.52 1.87
N ASP A 53 18.85 2.62 1.35
CA ASP A 53 19.17 3.97 1.79
C ASP A 53 18.01 4.92 1.52
N GLY A 54 18.00 6.06 2.19
CA GLY A 54 16.88 6.97 2.14
C GLY A 54 16.70 7.68 0.79
N VAL A 55 17.75 7.83 -0.01
CA VAL A 55 17.66 8.46 -1.35
C VAL A 55 17.02 7.49 -2.33
N SER A 56 17.52 6.26 -2.42
CA SER A 56 16.93 5.22 -3.27
C SER A 56 15.49 4.88 -2.84
N ALA A 57 15.19 4.96 -1.54
CA ALA A 57 13.83 4.80 -1.04
C ALA A 57 12.89 5.90 -1.53
N TYR A 58 13.34 7.16 -1.51
CA TYR A 58 12.53 8.27 -2.00
C TYR A 58 12.29 8.20 -3.51
N GLU A 59 13.33 7.85 -4.30
CA GLU A 59 13.17 7.61 -5.74
C GLU A 59 12.14 6.52 -6.05
N LYS A 60 12.21 5.39 -5.31
CA LYS A 60 11.24 4.31 -5.44
C LYS A 60 9.84 4.70 -4.98
N PHE A 61 9.73 5.48 -3.92
CA PHE A 61 8.45 6.03 -3.50
C PHE A 61 7.79 6.83 -4.63
N GLN A 62 8.56 7.65 -5.34
CA GLN A 62 8.03 8.46 -6.44
C GLN A 62 7.67 7.63 -7.68
N SER A 63 8.49 6.63 -8.04
CA SER A 63 8.30 5.82 -9.25
C SER A 63 7.26 4.71 -9.09
N GLU A 64 7.31 3.98 -7.96
CA GLU A 64 6.50 2.78 -7.71
C GLU A 64 5.17 3.08 -7.03
N LYS A 65 5.04 4.25 -6.37
CA LYS A 65 3.85 4.72 -5.65
C LYS A 65 3.31 3.68 -4.67
N PRO A 66 4.09 3.33 -3.64
CA PRO A 66 3.66 2.34 -2.65
C PRO A 66 2.46 2.85 -1.85
N ASP A 67 1.64 1.90 -1.39
CA ASP A 67 0.48 2.16 -0.53
C ASP A 67 0.90 2.33 0.94
N LEU A 68 2.07 1.80 1.33
CA LEU A 68 2.62 1.90 2.67
C LEU A 68 4.15 1.86 2.64
N VAL A 69 4.80 2.54 3.58
CA VAL A 69 6.26 2.52 3.74
C VAL A 69 6.64 2.05 5.15
N ILE A 70 7.54 1.09 5.22
CA ILE A 70 8.21 0.65 6.47
C ILE A 70 9.68 1.04 6.34
N LEU A 71 10.20 1.82 7.28
CA LEU A 71 11.58 2.29 7.17
C LEU A 71 12.33 2.29 8.51
N GLU A 72 13.64 1.98 8.45
CA GLU A 72 14.56 2.19 9.57
C GLU A 72 14.82 3.69 9.74
N ALA A 73 14.83 4.17 10.99
CA ALA A 73 15.09 5.57 11.28
C ALA A 73 16.53 5.99 10.91
N MET A 74 17.50 5.11 11.15
CA MET A 74 18.91 5.39 10.82
C MET A 74 19.25 4.83 9.44
N LEU A 75 19.07 5.63 8.41
CA LEU A 75 19.40 5.28 7.04
C LEU A 75 20.60 6.07 6.50
N PRO A 76 21.41 5.48 5.60
CA PRO A 76 22.43 6.20 4.86
C PRO A 76 21.82 7.23 3.90
N LYS A 77 22.59 8.26 3.56
CA LYS A 77 22.31 9.33 2.58
C LYS A 77 21.16 10.27 2.95
N LEU A 78 19.99 9.74 3.32
CA LEU A 78 18.85 10.52 3.79
C LEU A 78 18.29 9.84 5.04
N HIS A 79 18.27 10.56 6.15
CA HIS A 79 17.83 10.05 7.44
C HIS A 79 16.35 9.65 7.41
N GLY A 80 15.97 8.57 8.13
CA GLY A 80 14.62 8.03 8.06
C GLY A 80 13.53 9.00 8.54
N PHE A 81 13.79 9.84 9.53
CA PHE A 81 12.84 10.88 9.96
C PHE A 81 12.63 11.95 8.88
N ASP A 82 13.69 12.37 8.18
CA ASP A 82 13.59 13.33 7.07
C ASP A 82 12.86 12.70 5.89
N LEU A 83 13.13 11.42 5.61
CA LEU A 83 12.41 10.66 4.59
C LEU A 83 10.92 10.54 4.93
N THR A 84 10.57 10.23 6.19
CA THR A 84 9.19 10.20 6.66
C THR A 84 8.48 11.52 6.40
N GLN A 85 9.08 12.63 6.80
CA GLN A 85 8.49 13.95 6.61
C GLN A 85 8.27 14.29 5.13
N LYS A 86 9.23 13.92 4.25
CA LYS A 86 9.10 14.11 2.80
C LYS A 86 7.93 13.30 2.23
N ILE A 87 7.84 12.02 2.57
CA ILE A 87 6.77 11.13 2.09
C ILE A 87 5.41 11.62 2.57
N VAL A 88 5.26 11.90 3.86
CA VAL A 88 4.00 12.38 4.45
C VAL A 88 3.55 13.69 3.80
N LYS A 89 4.47 14.63 3.58
CA LYS A 89 4.16 15.91 2.92
C LYS A 89 3.73 15.72 1.47
N GLU A 90 4.44 14.89 0.70
CA GLU A 90 4.16 14.67 -0.73
C GLU A 90 2.86 13.87 -0.94
N SER A 91 2.64 12.83 -0.13
CA SER A 91 1.41 12.04 -0.16
C SER A 91 0.21 12.74 0.48
N LYS A 92 0.43 13.90 1.13
CA LYS A 92 -0.59 14.60 1.94
C LYS A 92 -1.17 13.70 3.05
N GLY A 93 -0.34 12.79 3.58
CA GLY A 93 -0.73 11.82 4.61
C GLY A 93 -1.47 10.58 4.10
N ASN A 94 -1.66 10.45 2.78
CA ASN A 94 -2.38 9.30 2.21
C ASN A 94 -1.55 7.99 2.20
N VAL A 95 -0.22 8.08 2.31
CA VAL A 95 0.66 6.91 2.41
C VAL A 95 1.15 6.80 3.85
N PRO A 96 0.67 5.81 4.61
CA PRO A 96 1.14 5.59 5.98
C PRO A 96 2.62 5.21 5.99
N VAL A 97 3.35 5.79 6.95
CA VAL A 97 4.77 5.51 7.16
C VAL A 97 4.97 4.91 8.56
N ILE A 98 5.51 3.70 8.60
CA ILE A 98 5.84 3.01 9.84
C ILE A 98 7.35 3.03 10.04
N ILE A 99 7.79 3.58 11.16
CA ILE A 99 9.21 3.60 11.53
C ILE A 99 9.53 2.37 12.37
N VAL A 100 10.61 1.68 11.97
CA VAL A 100 11.17 0.52 12.67
C VAL A 100 12.61 0.84 13.02
N THR A 101 12.99 0.85 14.29
CA THR A 101 14.34 1.28 14.67
C THR A 101 14.97 0.44 15.77
N GLY A 102 16.30 0.21 15.63
CA GLY A 102 17.11 -0.41 16.66
C GLY A 102 17.82 0.60 17.59
N VAL A 103 17.94 1.86 17.17
CA VAL A 103 18.77 2.87 17.80
C VAL A 103 17.96 3.89 18.60
N TYR A 104 16.93 4.46 17.99
CA TYR A 104 16.10 5.47 18.62
C TYR A 104 15.01 4.82 19.45
N LYS A 105 15.25 4.64 20.75
CA LYS A 105 14.33 3.95 21.68
C LYS A 105 13.78 4.92 22.73
N GLY A 106 12.56 4.63 23.14
CA GLY A 106 11.86 5.35 24.20
C GLY A 106 10.80 6.34 23.72
N HIS A 107 9.97 6.74 24.65
CA HIS A 107 8.76 7.55 24.40
C HIS A 107 9.05 8.89 23.72
N GLN A 108 10.23 9.48 23.94
CA GLN A 108 10.60 10.75 23.34
C GLN A 108 10.65 10.64 21.80
N TYR A 109 11.42 9.68 21.29
CA TYR A 109 11.59 9.48 19.83
C TYR A 109 10.29 9.02 19.18
N ARG A 110 9.54 8.14 19.86
CA ARG A 110 8.23 7.72 19.39
C ARG A 110 7.27 8.91 19.26
N ASN A 111 7.17 9.77 20.28
CA ASN A 111 6.29 10.93 20.26
C ASN A 111 6.72 11.93 19.18
N GLU A 112 8.02 12.13 18.99
CA GLU A 112 8.55 13.00 17.96
C GLU A 112 8.22 12.46 16.55
N ALA A 113 8.41 11.16 16.32
CA ALA A 113 8.09 10.51 15.06
C ALA A 113 6.62 10.67 14.69
N LEU A 114 5.73 10.38 15.63
CA LEU A 114 4.29 10.41 15.40
C LEU A 114 3.74 11.85 15.27
N ARG A 115 4.21 12.79 16.11
CA ARG A 115 3.64 14.14 16.18
C ARG A 115 4.31 15.14 15.24
N ASN A 116 5.63 15.06 15.10
CA ASN A 116 6.41 16.06 14.37
C ASN A 116 6.73 15.63 12.95
N PHE A 117 6.98 14.34 12.72
CA PHE A 117 7.31 13.81 11.39
C PHE A 117 6.12 13.16 10.69
N GLY A 118 4.99 12.95 11.40
CA GLY A 118 3.76 12.41 10.83
C GLY A 118 3.80 10.91 10.55
N ALA A 119 4.69 10.16 11.24
CA ALA A 119 4.70 8.71 11.15
C ALA A 119 3.35 8.13 11.64
N SER A 120 2.87 7.11 10.95
CA SER A 120 1.62 6.40 11.31
C SER A 120 1.85 5.34 12.38
N GLY A 121 3.06 4.77 12.44
CA GLY A 121 3.45 3.76 13.42
C GLY A 121 4.93 3.88 13.82
N TYR A 122 5.27 3.32 14.99
CA TYR A 122 6.64 3.31 15.51
C TYR A 122 6.93 2.03 16.29
N PHE A 123 7.93 1.27 15.84
CA PHE A 123 8.34 0.01 16.43
C PHE A 123 9.82 0.03 16.78
N GLU A 124 10.13 -0.52 17.95
CA GLU A 124 11.52 -0.67 18.43
C GLU A 124 11.99 -2.12 18.23
N LYS A 125 13.19 -2.30 17.69
CA LYS A 125 13.83 -3.63 17.61
C LYS A 125 14.31 -4.09 19.03
N PRO A 126 14.12 -5.39 19.43
CA PRO A 126 13.60 -6.49 18.63
C PRO A 126 12.10 -6.38 18.39
N LEU A 127 11.66 -6.72 17.16
CA LEU A 127 10.29 -6.54 16.72
C LEU A 127 9.37 -7.64 17.19
N ASP A 128 8.18 -7.26 17.63
CA ASP A 128 7.02 -8.15 17.64
C ASP A 128 6.44 -8.20 16.21
N MET A 129 6.86 -9.23 15.46
CA MET A 129 6.48 -9.41 14.05
C MET A 129 4.96 -9.55 13.87
N LYS A 130 4.27 -10.19 14.84
CA LYS A 130 2.81 -10.35 14.77
C LYS A 130 2.10 -9.01 14.90
N LYS A 131 2.57 -8.19 15.84
CA LYS A 131 2.02 -6.86 16.06
C LYS A 131 2.29 -5.94 14.86
N LEU A 132 3.50 -5.98 14.30
CA LEU A 132 3.84 -5.22 13.12
C LEU A 132 2.97 -5.63 11.93
N LEU A 133 2.83 -6.93 11.68
CA LEU A 133 1.98 -7.45 10.61
C LEU A 133 0.53 -6.97 10.75
N SER A 134 -0.05 -7.14 11.95
CA SER A 134 -1.43 -6.70 12.21
C SER A 134 -1.62 -5.20 11.96
N GLU A 135 -0.67 -4.37 12.40
CA GLU A 135 -0.75 -2.92 12.19
C GLU A 135 -0.61 -2.54 10.71
N VAL A 136 0.32 -3.17 9.98
CA VAL A 136 0.47 -2.96 8.54
C VAL A 136 -0.78 -3.38 7.77
N MET A 137 -1.31 -4.56 8.08
CA MET A 137 -2.51 -5.07 7.41
C MET A 137 -3.74 -4.17 7.64
N ASN A 138 -3.88 -3.56 8.82
CA ASN A 138 -4.94 -2.60 9.09
C ASN A 138 -4.86 -1.34 8.20
N TYR A 139 -3.65 -0.96 7.73
CA TYR A 139 -3.50 0.18 6.82
C TYR A 139 -3.70 -0.16 5.35
N ILE A 140 -3.47 -1.42 4.95
CA ILE A 140 -3.54 -1.82 3.54
C ILE A 140 -4.80 -2.59 3.18
N GLN A 141 -5.54 -3.13 4.16
CA GLN A 141 -6.88 -3.65 3.93
C GLN A 141 -7.80 -2.45 3.67
N ASP A 142 -8.35 -2.37 2.47
CA ASP A 142 -9.40 -1.41 2.18
C ASP A 142 -10.59 -1.71 3.09
N GLU A 143 -11.32 -0.68 3.55
CA GLU A 143 -12.59 -0.82 4.30
C GLU A 143 -13.68 -1.56 3.49
N THR A 144 -13.33 -2.10 2.33
CA THR A 144 -14.22 -2.85 1.43
C THR A 144 -14.31 -4.35 1.75
N ASP A 145 -13.61 -4.85 2.79
CA ASP A 145 -13.88 -6.17 3.36
C ASP A 145 -15.08 -6.17 4.34
N VAL A 146 -15.97 -5.19 4.24
CA VAL A 146 -17.33 -5.35 4.71
C VAL A 146 -18.03 -6.29 3.75
N GLU A 147 -18.44 -7.46 4.23
CA GLU A 147 -19.39 -8.38 3.58
C GLU A 147 -20.77 -7.74 3.33
N GLU A 148 -20.80 -6.44 2.99
CA GLU A 148 -22.02 -5.72 2.65
C GLU A 148 -22.00 -5.42 1.16
N ASP A 149 -22.93 -6.05 0.47
CA ASP A 149 -23.35 -5.82 -0.91
C ASP A 149 -22.46 -6.42 -2.02
N ILE A 150 -22.35 -7.77 -2.02
CA ILE A 150 -22.39 -8.42 -3.34
C ILE A 150 -23.84 -8.24 -3.80
N PRO A 151 -24.12 -7.38 -4.79
CA PRO A 151 -25.48 -7.24 -5.28
C PRO A 151 -25.97 -8.62 -5.70
N GLU A 152 -27.12 -9.08 -5.17
CA GLU A 152 -27.77 -10.28 -5.71
C GLU A 152 -27.77 -10.14 -7.22
N LEU A 153 -27.34 -11.19 -7.91
CA LEU A 153 -27.31 -11.22 -9.38
C LEU A 153 -28.71 -10.80 -9.89
N PRO A 154 -28.86 -9.65 -10.54
CA PRO A 154 -30.14 -9.24 -11.07
C PRO A 154 -30.60 -10.24 -12.12
N ASP A 155 -31.91 -10.44 -12.24
CA ASP A 155 -32.50 -11.25 -13.32
C ASP A 155 -31.92 -10.85 -14.68
N LEU A 156 -31.70 -11.82 -15.56
CA LEU A 156 -30.96 -11.66 -16.84
C LEU A 156 -31.25 -10.39 -17.67
N PRO A 157 -32.52 -9.85 -17.72
CA PRO A 157 -32.78 -8.60 -18.44
C PRO A 157 -32.24 -7.34 -17.74
N GLU A 158 -32.10 -7.33 -16.41
CA GLU A 158 -31.57 -6.19 -15.68
C GLU A 158 -30.03 -6.17 -15.69
N ALA A 159 -29.39 -7.34 -15.74
CA ALA A 159 -27.93 -7.45 -15.85
C ALA A 159 -27.39 -6.76 -17.12
N GLU A 160 -28.10 -6.82 -18.25
CA GLU A 160 -27.67 -6.13 -19.48
C GLU A 160 -27.66 -4.60 -19.32
N SER A 161 -28.61 -4.03 -18.61
CA SER A 161 -28.70 -2.57 -18.40
C SER A 161 -27.60 -2.06 -17.46
N VAL A 162 -27.29 -2.83 -16.40
CA VAL A 162 -26.23 -2.51 -15.44
C VAL A 162 -24.85 -2.59 -16.11
N ILE A 163 -24.60 -3.62 -16.93
CA ILE A 163 -23.35 -3.80 -17.68
C ILE A 163 -23.16 -2.68 -18.70
N GLN A 164 -24.21 -2.26 -19.41
CA GLN A 164 -24.12 -1.13 -20.33
C GLN A 164 -23.81 0.18 -19.60
N GLY A 165 -24.39 0.40 -18.42
CA GLY A 165 -24.11 1.55 -17.57
C GLY A 165 -22.66 1.60 -17.07
N LEU A 166 -22.13 0.47 -16.65
CA LEU A 166 -20.74 0.33 -16.20
C LEU A 166 -19.74 0.48 -17.36
N ALA A 167 -20.02 -0.13 -18.50
CA ALA A 167 -19.19 0.00 -19.71
C ALA A 167 -19.12 1.45 -20.22
N GLN A 168 -20.19 2.24 -20.08
CA GLN A 168 -20.18 3.67 -20.41
C GLN A 168 -19.36 4.50 -19.40
N ARG A 169 -19.37 4.14 -18.13
CA ARG A 169 -18.55 4.81 -17.10
C ARG A 169 -17.05 4.55 -17.30
N LEU A 170 -16.68 3.32 -17.67
CA LEU A 170 -15.28 2.97 -17.97
C LEU A 170 -14.76 3.67 -19.23
N LYS A 171 -15.60 3.91 -20.24
CA LYS A 171 -15.22 4.69 -21.44
C LYS A 171 -15.07 6.19 -21.18
N LYS A 172 -15.62 6.73 -20.08
CA LYS A 172 -15.52 8.15 -19.68
C LYS A 172 -14.32 8.48 -18.79
N LYS A 173 -13.51 7.50 -18.38
CA LYS A 173 -12.25 7.77 -17.66
C LYS A 173 -11.27 8.35 -18.67
N PRO A 174 -10.80 9.60 -18.52
CA PRO A 174 -9.89 10.20 -19.50
C PRO A 174 -8.57 9.42 -19.50
N PRO A 175 -7.89 9.29 -20.66
CA PRO A 175 -6.58 8.68 -20.71
C PRO A 175 -5.64 9.51 -19.84
N SER A 176 -4.86 8.82 -18.99
CA SER A 176 -3.76 9.44 -18.25
C SER A 176 -2.83 10.08 -19.28
N ASP A 177 -2.69 11.40 -19.25
CA ASP A 177 -1.78 12.17 -20.09
C ASP A 177 -0.36 11.63 -19.97
N LYS A 178 0.06 10.88 -20.97
CA LYS A 178 1.48 10.77 -21.33
C LYS A 178 1.85 12.11 -21.96
N LYS A 179 2.53 12.95 -21.22
CA LYS A 179 3.31 14.03 -21.79
C LYS A 179 4.76 13.56 -21.93
N ASP A 180 5.21 13.69 -23.16
CA ASP A 180 6.59 13.59 -23.64
C ASP A 180 7.61 14.35 -22.76
#